data_b69c4aa0726453effa766c22dbc69565
#
_entry.id   b69c4aa0726453effa766c22dbc69565
#
_cell.length_a   1.000
_cell.length_b   1.000
_cell.length_c   1.000
_cell.angle_alpha   90.00
_cell.angle_beta   90.00
_cell.angle_gamma   90.00
#
_symmetry.space_group_name_H-M   'P 1'
#
loop_
_entity.id
_entity.type
_entity.pdbx_description
1 polymer ?
#
loop_
_entity_poly.entity_id
_entity_poly.type
_entity_poly.pdbx_seq_one_letter_code
_entity_poly.pdbx_strand_id
1 'polypeptide(L)'
;MIPLRVLEEIVDRSGVAPRIELLLPIGVRARQLLVRTLLLGMLLVLADHRPAHLTRVRQALAHLPEADQRRLGVLADWKTGPHLLTYRQTERTFGLVAGALEKDKPGGTPPETLARICDELLEASIPAQFKNASTALAVDWTDLETFSRPPPRGTRDCADPEAWWGHRSGGGPGQDSELFFGYYASAATMMREEHGPPVPELARRMTVCSCLHDPARALVPVLTAIVARHGKFRCRRRSRSP
;
A
#
# COMPACT_ATOMS: atom_id res chain seq x y z
N MET A 1 -17.41 2.52 -8.60
CA MET A 1 -16.06 2.69 -9.23
C MET A 1 -15.58 4.11 -9.01
N ILE A 2 -14.36 4.28 -8.51
CA ILE A 2 -13.74 5.61 -8.31
C ILE A 2 -13.29 6.14 -9.68
N PRO A 3 -13.62 7.40 -10.06
CA PRO A 3 -13.19 7.95 -11.34
C PRO A 3 -11.66 8.04 -11.45
N LEU A 4 -11.11 7.74 -12.64
CA LEU A 4 -9.67 7.80 -12.91
C LEU A 4 -9.06 9.15 -12.48
N ARG A 5 -9.75 10.27 -12.77
CA ARG A 5 -9.29 11.62 -12.40
C ARG A 5 -9.03 11.79 -10.91
N VAL A 6 -9.85 11.16 -10.05
CA VAL A 6 -9.65 11.22 -8.59
C VAL A 6 -8.39 10.48 -8.19
N LEU A 7 -8.14 9.31 -8.80
CA LEU A 7 -6.90 8.55 -8.55
C LEU A 7 -5.67 9.30 -9.05
N GLU A 8 -5.76 9.95 -10.20
CA GLU A 8 -4.70 10.82 -10.72
C GLU A 8 -4.38 11.97 -9.75
N GLU A 9 -5.42 12.64 -9.25
CA GLU A 9 -5.27 13.73 -8.27
C GLU A 9 -4.56 13.24 -6.99
N ILE A 10 -4.87 12.04 -6.51
CA ILE A 10 -4.21 11.44 -5.34
C ILE A 10 -2.72 11.20 -5.64
N VAL A 11 -2.40 10.55 -6.76
CA VAL A 11 -1.01 10.24 -7.13
C VAL A 11 -0.20 11.53 -7.34
N ASP A 12 -0.76 12.49 -8.06
CA ASP A 12 -0.08 13.74 -8.38
C ASP A 12 0.14 14.60 -7.13
N ARG A 13 -0.89 14.74 -6.29
CA ARG A 13 -0.81 15.50 -5.02
C ARG A 13 0.15 14.87 -4.01
N SER A 14 0.31 13.55 -4.03
CA SER A 14 1.25 12.86 -3.14
C SER A 14 2.72 13.18 -3.45
N GLY A 15 3.04 13.53 -4.69
CA GLY A 15 4.41 13.72 -5.15
C GLY A 15 5.27 12.45 -5.16
N VAL A 16 4.65 11.28 -4.97
CA VAL A 16 5.34 9.98 -4.81
C VAL A 16 5.96 9.51 -6.13
N ALA A 17 5.23 9.66 -7.25
CA ALA A 17 5.71 9.16 -8.53
C ALA A 17 7.04 9.80 -8.98
N PRO A 18 7.22 11.13 -9.01
CA PRO A 18 8.50 11.73 -9.37
C PRO A 18 9.60 11.38 -8.36
N ARG A 19 9.28 11.22 -7.08
CA ARG A 19 10.27 10.82 -6.07
C ARG A 19 10.78 9.40 -6.30
N ILE A 20 9.91 8.45 -6.62
CA ILE A 20 10.33 7.10 -6.99
C ILE A 20 11.15 7.13 -8.28
N GLU A 21 10.73 7.93 -9.28
CA GLU A 21 11.50 8.07 -10.52
C GLU A 21 12.96 8.49 -10.28
N LEU A 22 13.22 9.36 -9.29
CA LEU A 22 14.57 9.78 -8.90
C LEU A 22 15.42 8.65 -8.28
N LEU A 23 14.80 7.65 -7.71
CA LEU A 23 15.49 6.49 -7.13
C LEU A 23 15.84 5.43 -8.18
N LEU A 24 15.20 5.49 -9.35
CA LEU A 24 15.38 4.47 -10.38
C LEU A 24 16.69 4.71 -11.17
N PRO A 25 17.37 3.64 -11.58
CA PRO A 25 18.58 3.78 -12.37
C PRO A 25 18.29 4.44 -13.73
N ILE A 26 19.18 5.34 -14.13
CA ILE A 26 19.16 5.94 -15.47
C ILE A 26 19.56 4.85 -16.45
N GLY A 27 18.63 4.40 -17.28
CA GLY A 27 18.88 3.39 -18.29
C GLY A 27 19.25 4.01 -19.65
N VAL A 28 19.92 3.24 -20.51
CA VAL A 28 20.25 3.61 -21.89
C VAL A 28 18.98 3.85 -22.75
N ARG A 29 17.88 3.19 -22.39
CA ARG A 29 16.58 3.35 -23.06
C ARG A 29 15.55 3.93 -22.09
N ALA A 30 14.75 4.86 -22.58
CA ALA A 30 13.62 5.38 -21.82
C ALA A 30 12.67 4.26 -21.37
N ARG A 31 12.19 4.34 -20.14
CA ARG A 31 11.16 3.41 -19.64
C ARG A 31 9.86 3.65 -20.40
N GLN A 32 9.24 2.56 -20.82
CA GLN A 32 7.96 2.64 -21.53
C GLN A 32 6.79 2.88 -20.59
N LEU A 33 6.85 2.33 -19.38
CA LEU A 33 5.85 2.54 -18.34
C LEU A 33 6.43 3.48 -17.26
N LEU A 34 5.77 4.61 -17.05
CA LEU A 34 6.10 5.54 -15.98
C LEU A 34 5.62 5.01 -14.63
N VAL A 35 6.33 5.35 -13.56
CA VAL A 35 5.92 5.02 -12.18
C VAL A 35 4.52 5.54 -11.88
N ARG A 36 4.20 6.77 -12.31
CA ARG A 36 2.86 7.35 -12.18
C ARG A 36 1.78 6.44 -12.74
N THR A 37 1.96 5.92 -13.94
CA THR A 37 1.00 5.03 -14.61
C THR A 37 0.91 3.68 -13.91
N LEU A 38 2.03 3.12 -13.44
CA LEU A 38 2.02 1.90 -12.63
C LEU A 38 1.20 2.06 -11.35
N LEU A 39 1.43 3.14 -10.58
CA LEU A 39 0.67 3.44 -9.36
C LEU A 39 -0.82 3.61 -9.64
N LEU A 40 -1.17 4.33 -10.72
CA LEU A 40 -2.57 4.47 -11.14
C LEU A 40 -3.22 3.12 -11.47
N GLY A 41 -2.51 2.25 -12.17
CA GLY A 41 -2.99 0.89 -12.46
C GLY A 41 -3.22 0.07 -11.19
N MET A 42 -2.34 0.18 -10.19
CA MET A 42 -2.51 -0.47 -8.89
C MET A 42 -3.73 0.08 -8.16
N LEU A 43 -3.88 1.41 -8.10
CA LEU A 43 -5.02 2.05 -7.45
C LEU A 43 -6.36 1.73 -8.14
N LEU A 44 -6.40 1.63 -9.47
CA LEU A 44 -7.59 1.20 -10.22
C LEU A 44 -8.05 -0.19 -9.79
N VAL A 45 -7.12 -1.15 -9.68
CA VAL A 45 -7.44 -2.52 -9.26
C VAL A 45 -7.90 -2.56 -7.81
N LEU A 46 -7.24 -1.80 -6.91
CA LEU A 46 -7.60 -1.71 -5.49
C LEU A 46 -8.96 -1.02 -5.30
N ALA A 47 -9.28 0.00 -6.09
CA ALA A 47 -10.58 0.68 -6.07
C ALA A 47 -11.74 -0.24 -6.45
N ASP A 48 -11.47 -1.32 -7.17
CA ASP A 48 -12.42 -2.40 -7.47
C ASP A 48 -12.42 -3.50 -6.40
N HIS A 49 -11.80 -3.27 -5.24
CA HIS A 49 -11.66 -4.25 -4.15
C HIS A 49 -10.99 -5.57 -4.58
N ARG A 50 -10.07 -5.50 -5.53
CA ARG A 50 -9.32 -6.66 -6.03
C ARG A 50 -7.85 -6.55 -5.70
N PRO A 51 -7.15 -7.68 -5.43
CA PRO A 51 -5.71 -7.68 -5.24
C PRO A 51 -4.98 -7.13 -6.47
N ALA A 52 -4.00 -6.24 -6.25
CA ALA A 52 -3.27 -5.56 -7.32
C ALA A 52 -2.18 -6.44 -7.97
N HIS A 53 -2.56 -7.64 -8.43
CA HIS A 53 -1.67 -8.47 -9.24
C HIS A 53 -1.30 -7.78 -10.55
N LEU A 54 -0.05 -7.86 -10.98
CA LEU A 54 0.46 -7.16 -12.16
C LEU A 54 -0.33 -7.47 -13.45
N THR A 55 -0.85 -8.68 -13.59
CA THR A 55 -1.75 -9.04 -14.69
C THR A 55 -3.02 -8.19 -14.68
N ARG A 56 -3.63 -8.01 -13.50
CA ARG A 56 -4.84 -7.18 -13.34
C ARG A 56 -4.53 -5.69 -13.50
N VAL A 57 -3.38 -5.23 -13.01
CA VAL A 57 -2.89 -3.87 -13.22
C VAL A 57 -2.78 -3.56 -14.71
N ARG A 58 -2.10 -4.43 -15.45
CA ARG A 58 -2.02 -4.29 -16.92
C ARG A 58 -3.40 -4.31 -17.57
N GLN A 59 -4.27 -5.24 -17.20
CA GLN A 59 -5.63 -5.33 -17.73
C GLN A 59 -6.46 -4.08 -17.46
N ALA A 60 -6.43 -3.56 -16.21
CA ALA A 60 -7.14 -2.35 -15.85
C ALA A 60 -6.68 -1.14 -16.70
N LEU A 61 -5.37 -0.99 -16.91
CA LEU A 61 -4.81 0.05 -17.77
C LEU A 61 -5.22 -0.15 -19.24
N ALA A 62 -5.24 -1.39 -19.72
CA ALA A 62 -5.62 -1.71 -21.11
C ALA A 62 -7.12 -1.54 -21.40
N HIS A 63 -7.98 -1.51 -20.37
CA HIS A 63 -9.41 -1.27 -20.52
C HIS A 63 -9.83 0.20 -20.38
N LEU A 64 -8.88 1.10 -20.14
CA LEU A 64 -9.17 2.53 -20.16
C LEU A 64 -9.58 2.99 -21.58
N PRO A 65 -10.32 4.10 -21.70
CA PRO A 65 -10.56 4.72 -22.99
C PRO A 65 -9.24 5.01 -23.73
N GLU A 66 -9.24 4.87 -25.05
CA GLU A 66 -8.01 5.02 -25.87
C GLU A 66 -7.30 6.35 -25.63
N ALA A 67 -8.04 7.44 -25.47
CA ALA A 67 -7.48 8.75 -25.16
C ALA A 67 -6.67 8.75 -23.84
N ASP A 68 -7.18 8.05 -22.79
CA ASP A 68 -6.49 7.91 -21.53
C ASP A 68 -5.29 6.95 -21.65
N GLN A 69 -5.42 5.86 -22.40
CA GLN A 69 -4.30 4.96 -22.68
C GLN A 69 -3.12 5.70 -23.32
N ARG A 70 -3.41 6.54 -24.32
CA ARG A 70 -2.38 7.36 -25.01
C ARG A 70 -1.77 8.38 -24.06
N ARG A 71 -2.59 9.10 -23.32
CA ARG A 71 -2.15 10.13 -22.36
C ARG A 71 -1.28 9.54 -21.23
N LEU A 72 -1.58 8.30 -20.79
CA LEU A 72 -0.85 7.60 -19.74
C LEU A 72 0.35 6.79 -20.26
N GLY A 73 0.59 6.78 -21.58
CA GLY A 73 1.67 6.00 -22.18
C GLY A 73 1.45 4.47 -22.18
N VAL A 74 0.20 4.03 -21.96
CA VAL A 74 -0.20 2.62 -22.02
C VAL A 74 -0.30 2.15 -23.48
N LEU A 75 -0.78 3.02 -24.35
CA LEU A 75 -0.82 2.85 -25.79
C LEU A 75 0.14 3.86 -26.44
N ALA A 76 1.15 3.39 -27.12
CA ALA A 76 2.15 4.22 -27.79
C ALA A 76 2.18 3.90 -29.30
N ASP A 77 2.40 4.94 -30.12
CA ASP A 77 2.56 4.77 -31.56
C ASP A 77 4.04 4.48 -31.88
N TRP A 78 4.27 3.34 -32.48
CA TRP A 78 5.59 2.93 -32.95
C TRP A 78 5.61 2.92 -34.48
N LYS A 79 6.80 2.84 -35.06
CA LYS A 79 6.94 2.74 -36.54
C LYS A 79 6.14 1.55 -37.13
N THR A 80 5.85 0.54 -36.33
CA THR A 80 5.10 -0.68 -36.70
C THR A 80 3.60 -0.58 -36.38
N GLY A 81 3.11 0.57 -35.88
CA GLY A 81 1.73 0.78 -35.47
C GLY A 81 1.54 0.94 -33.96
N PRO A 82 0.29 1.07 -33.51
CA PRO A 82 0.01 1.25 -32.09
C PRO A 82 0.37 0.00 -31.29
N HIS A 83 1.11 0.19 -30.21
CA HIS A 83 1.51 -0.88 -29.29
C HIS A 83 0.96 -0.65 -27.90
N LEU A 84 0.19 -1.61 -27.42
CA LEU A 84 -0.32 -1.65 -26.06
C LEU A 84 0.77 -2.18 -25.10
N LEU A 85 0.80 -1.64 -23.89
CA LEU A 85 1.66 -2.09 -22.80
C LEU A 85 1.60 -3.62 -22.60
N THR A 86 2.75 -4.26 -22.59
CA THR A 86 2.88 -5.71 -22.37
C THR A 86 3.02 -6.03 -20.87
N TYR A 87 2.70 -7.27 -20.50
CA TYR A 87 2.92 -7.76 -19.14
C TYR A 87 4.40 -7.64 -18.72
N ARG A 88 5.33 -8.01 -19.60
CA ARG A 88 6.77 -7.95 -19.34
C ARG A 88 7.28 -6.53 -19.04
N GLN A 89 6.70 -5.51 -19.67
CA GLN A 89 7.02 -4.11 -19.40
C GLN A 89 6.51 -3.68 -18.03
N THR A 90 5.30 -4.11 -17.66
CA THR A 90 4.72 -3.87 -16.34
C THR A 90 5.55 -4.52 -15.24
N GLU A 91 5.87 -5.81 -15.41
CA GLU A 91 6.70 -6.60 -14.49
C GLU A 91 8.09 -5.98 -14.31
N ARG A 92 8.75 -5.61 -15.40
CA ARG A 92 10.08 -4.96 -15.35
C ARG A 92 10.03 -3.64 -14.58
N THR A 93 9.04 -2.80 -14.84
CA THR A 93 8.92 -1.52 -14.12
C THR A 93 8.64 -1.75 -12.66
N PHE A 94 7.74 -2.66 -12.32
CA PHE A 94 7.47 -3.04 -10.94
C PHE A 94 8.73 -3.54 -10.24
N GLY A 95 9.49 -4.45 -10.85
CA GLY A 95 10.73 -4.98 -10.27
C GLY A 95 11.79 -3.89 -10.04
N LEU A 96 11.91 -2.91 -10.94
CA LEU A 96 12.81 -1.76 -10.75
C LEU A 96 12.36 -0.89 -9.56
N VAL A 97 11.05 -0.63 -9.45
CA VAL A 97 10.48 0.15 -8.34
C VAL A 97 10.67 -0.59 -7.02
N ALA A 98 10.30 -1.87 -6.96
CA ALA A 98 10.48 -2.70 -5.76
C ALA A 98 11.94 -2.72 -5.33
N GLY A 99 12.88 -3.06 -6.22
CA GLY A 99 14.30 -3.10 -5.91
C GLY A 99 14.89 -1.74 -5.49
N ALA A 100 14.35 -0.62 -5.99
CA ALA A 100 14.77 0.71 -5.54
C ALA A 100 14.28 1.03 -4.13
N LEU A 101 13.07 0.57 -3.78
CA LEU A 101 12.45 0.81 -2.47
C LEU A 101 12.98 -0.16 -1.39
N GLU A 102 13.52 -1.31 -1.78
CA GLU A 102 14.11 -2.30 -0.88
C GLU A 102 15.54 -1.98 -0.43
N LYS A 103 16.21 -1.02 -1.04
CA LYS A 103 17.63 -0.71 -0.77
C LYS A 103 17.94 -0.27 0.66
N ASP A 104 16.96 0.27 1.36
CA ASP A 104 17.15 0.84 2.70
C ASP A 104 16.78 -0.13 3.83
N LYS A 105 16.89 -1.43 3.61
CA LYS A 105 16.44 -2.47 4.53
C LYS A 105 17.33 -2.66 5.76
N PRO A 106 16.92 -2.23 6.96
CA PRO A 106 17.37 -2.84 8.21
C PRO A 106 16.34 -3.87 8.66
N GLY A 107 16.75 -5.14 8.66
CA GLY A 107 16.17 -6.31 9.29
C GLY A 107 14.70 -6.25 9.75
N GLY A 108 13.74 -6.44 8.84
CA GLY A 108 12.35 -6.73 9.20
C GLY A 108 11.40 -5.55 9.38
N THR A 109 11.87 -4.32 9.35
CA THR A 109 11.02 -3.12 9.26
C THR A 109 10.91 -2.66 7.81
N PRO A 110 9.75 -2.13 7.37
CA PRO A 110 9.65 -1.53 6.05
C PRO A 110 10.75 -0.48 5.87
N PRO A 111 11.42 -0.42 4.71
CA PRO A 111 12.38 0.63 4.44
C PRO A 111 11.77 1.99 4.72
N GLU A 112 12.51 2.90 5.34
CA GLU A 112 12.01 4.24 5.68
C GLU A 112 11.45 4.97 4.46
N THR A 113 12.08 4.77 3.29
CA THR A 113 11.61 5.31 2.01
C THR A 113 10.25 4.75 1.61
N LEU A 114 10.02 3.43 1.74
CA LEU A 114 8.72 2.81 1.43
C LEU A 114 7.64 3.29 2.40
N ALA A 115 7.93 3.32 3.70
CA ALA A 115 6.99 3.80 4.71
C ALA A 115 6.57 5.26 4.43
N ARG A 116 7.51 6.14 4.08
CA ARG A 116 7.22 7.53 3.72
C ARG A 116 6.37 7.64 2.46
N ILE A 117 6.63 6.83 1.43
CA ILE A 117 5.83 6.79 0.20
C ILE A 117 4.40 6.36 0.50
N CYS A 118 4.21 5.32 1.31
CA CYS A 118 2.88 4.88 1.73
C CYS A 118 2.14 5.98 2.51
N ASP A 119 2.83 6.66 3.44
CA ASP A 119 2.25 7.75 4.21
C ASP A 119 1.82 8.94 3.35
N GLU A 120 2.61 9.29 2.34
CA GLU A 120 2.30 10.41 1.44
C GLU A 120 1.12 10.09 0.52
N LEU A 121 1.04 8.87 -0.01
CA LEU A 121 -0.12 8.41 -0.77
C LEU A 121 -1.38 8.41 0.09
N LEU A 122 -1.27 7.89 1.30
CA LEU A 122 -2.39 7.81 2.24
C LEU A 122 -2.86 9.21 2.63
N GLU A 123 -1.95 10.12 3.00
CA GLU A 123 -2.28 11.51 3.32
C GLU A 123 -2.90 12.26 2.12
N ALA A 124 -2.43 11.99 0.90
CA ALA A 124 -2.99 12.54 -0.31
C ALA A 124 -4.40 11.99 -0.61
N SER A 125 -4.73 10.80 -0.17
CA SER A 125 -6.06 10.21 -0.34
C SER A 125 -7.13 10.83 0.57
N ILE A 126 -6.71 11.52 1.65
CA ILE A 126 -7.64 12.13 2.60
C ILE A 126 -8.16 13.47 2.04
N PRO A 127 -9.49 13.64 1.88
CA PRO A 127 -10.05 14.92 1.48
C PRO A 127 -9.73 16.04 2.48
N ALA A 128 -9.49 17.25 1.98
CA ALA A 128 -9.02 18.38 2.78
C ALA A 128 -9.92 18.68 4.01
N GLN A 129 -11.23 18.55 3.84
CA GLN A 129 -12.21 18.79 4.92
C GLN A 129 -12.09 17.80 6.09
N PHE A 130 -11.47 16.61 5.87
CA PHE A 130 -11.32 15.60 6.91
C PHE A 130 -9.91 15.55 7.52
N LYS A 131 -8.95 16.33 7.01
CA LYS A 131 -7.57 16.29 7.52
C LYS A 131 -7.46 16.56 9.01
N ASN A 132 -8.29 17.47 9.53
CA ASN A 132 -8.31 17.88 10.92
C ASN A 132 -9.69 17.68 11.58
N ALA A 133 -10.51 16.77 11.05
CA ALA A 133 -11.88 16.60 11.51
C ALA A 133 -12.01 15.90 12.86
N SER A 134 -10.96 15.19 13.31
CA SER A 134 -10.93 14.55 14.63
C SER A 134 -9.49 14.35 15.10
N THR A 135 -9.32 14.41 16.43
CA THR A 135 -8.06 14.02 17.12
C THR A 135 -8.13 12.61 17.70
N ALA A 136 -9.26 11.91 17.57
CA ALA A 136 -9.41 10.54 18.03
C ALA A 136 -8.96 9.53 16.97
N LEU A 137 -8.17 8.55 17.38
CA LEU A 137 -7.69 7.47 16.54
C LEU A 137 -8.07 6.11 17.14
N ALA A 138 -8.55 5.20 16.30
CA ALA A 138 -8.52 3.78 16.58
C ALA A 138 -7.24 3.18 16.00
N VAL A 139 -6.68 2.23 16.71
CA VAL A 139 -5.51 1.48 16.27
C VAL A 139 -5.88 0.01 16.28
N ASP A 140 -5.66 -0.64 15.15
CA ASP A 140 -5.92 -2.06 15.00
C ASP A 140 -4.91 -2.68 14.05
N TRP A 141 -4.82 -4.00 14.03
CA TRP A 141 -4.04 -4.76 13.07
C TRP A 141 -4.86 -5.91 12.51
N THR A 142 -4.54 -6.27 11.29
CA THR A 142 -5.12 -7.43 10.59
C THR A 142 -4.00 -8.28 10.01
N ASP A 143 -4.32 -9.52 9.73
CA ASP A 143 -3.44 -10.44 9.03
C ASP A 143 -3.44 -10.16 7.52
N LEU A 144 -2.27 -10.33 6.93
CA LEU A 144 -2.02 -10.32 5.49
C LEU A 144 -1.33 -11.63 5.10
N GLU A 145 -2.09 -12.58 4.56
CA GLU A 145 -1.51 -13.82 4.06
C GLU A 145 -0.66 -13.55 2.82
N THR A 146 0.56 -14.13 2.80
CA THR A 146 1.37 -14.13 1.59
C THR A 146 0.88 -15.19 0.61
N PHE A 147 1.10 -14.98 -0.68
CA PHE A 147 0.88 -16.00 -1.71
C PHE A 147 1.99 -17.03 -1.78
N SER A 148 3.07 -16.83 -1.03
CA SER A 148 4.18 -17.78 -0.95
C SER A 148 3.78 -19.00 -0.15
N ARG A 149 4.22 -20.17 -0.63
CA ARG A 149 4.10 -21.40 0.14
C ARG A 149 4.98 -21.29 1.38
N PRO A 150 4.47 -21.65 2.57
CA PRO A 150 5.29 -21.69 3.77
C PRO A 150 6.51 -22.61 3.61
N PRO A 151 7.65 -22.27 4.24
CA PRO A 151 8.84 -23.13 4.19
C PRO A 151 8.58 -24.48 4.85
N PRO A 152 9.26 -25.53 4.42
CA PRO A 152 9.26 -26.83 5.12
C PRO A 152 9.71 -26.66 6.58
N ARG A 153 9.23 -27.55 7.47
CA ARG A 153 9.62 -27.56 8.89
C ARG A 153 11.16 -27.53 9.03
N GLY A 154 11.65 -26.59 9.84
CA GLY A 154 13.08 -26.47 10.14
C GLY A 154 13.90 -25.71 9.11
N THR A 155 13.30 -25.18 8.05
CA THR A 155 13.96 -24.33 7.05
C THR A 155 13.34 -22.93 7.01
N ARG A 156 14.05 -21.98 6.37
CA ARG A 156 13.53 -20.65 5.99
C ARG A 156 13.48 -20.48 4.48
N ASP A 157 13.63 -21.57 3.74
CA ASP A 157 13.68 -21.54 2.29
C ASP A 157 12.25 -21.43 1.71
N CYS A 158 11.86 -20.22 1.41
CA CYS A 158 10.59 -19.91 0.75
C CYS A 158 10.75 -18.70 -0.17
N ALA A 159 9.79 -18.52 -1.08
CA ALA A 159 9.80 -17.41 -2.05
C ALA A 159 9.61 -16.03 -1.40
N ASP A 160 9.13 -15.98 -0.16
CA ASP A 160 8.94 -14.77 0.63
C ASP A 160 9.64 -14.93 2.00
N PRO A 161 10.95 -14.67 2.07
CA PRO A 161 11.77 -14.94 3.26
C PRO A 161 11.46 -14.04 4.46
N GLU A 162 10.66 -12.99 4.26
CA GLU A 162 10.23 -12.06 5.31
C GLU A 162 8.89 -12.42 5.92
N ALA A 163 8.06 -13.21 5.22
CA ALA A 163 6.83 -13.74 5.77
C ALA A 163 7.12 -14.73 6.91
N TRP A 164 6.25 -14.76 7.91
CA TRP A 164 6.37 -15.68 9.03
C TRP A 164 5.01 -16.18 9.49
N TRP A 165 5.03 -17.21 10.32
CA TRP A 165 3.82 -17.73 10.93
C TRP A 165 3.25 -16.74 11.94
N GLY A 166 2.00 -16.40 11.78
CA GLY A 166 1.21 -15.58 12.68
C GLY A 166 0.00 -16.32 13.20
N HIS A 167 -0.60 -15.77 14.24
CA HIS A 167 -1.82 -16.28 14.83
C HIS A 167 -2.99 -15.34 14.54
N ARG A 168 -4.04 -15.89 13.96
CA ARG A 168 -5.33 -15.22 13.82
C ARG A 168 -6.17 -15.64 15.03
N SER A 169 -6.52 -14.70 15.92
CA SER A 169 -7.44 -15.02 17.03
C SER A 169 -8.81 -15.39 16.46
N GLY A 170 -9.35 -16.50 16.92
CA GLY A 170 -10.73 -16.88 16.63
C GLY A 170 -11.72 -15.78 17.02
N GLY A 171 -12.81 -15.64 16.27
CA GLY A 171 -13.79 -14.53 16.42
C GLY A 171 -14.63 -14.56 17.70
N GLY A 172 -14.42 -15.52 18.63
CA GLY A 172 -15.20 -15.63 19.86
C GLY A 172 -14.49 -16.37 20.98
N PRO A 173 -15.01 -16.31 22.21
CA PRO A 173 -14.48 -17.07 23.35
C PRO A 173 -14.53 -18.58 23.07
N GLY A 174 -13.39 -19.26 23.17
CA GLY A 174 -13.28 -20.72 22.96
C GLY A 174 -13.06 -21.14 21.51
N GLN A 175 -12.89 -20.21 20.56
CA GLN A 175 -12.43 -20.54 19.21
C GLN A 175 -10.91 -20.65 19.18
N ASP A 176 -10.41 -21.74 18.59
CA ASP A 176 -8.97 -21.98 18.43
C ASP A 176 -8.35 -20.87 17.55
N SER A 177 -7.12 -20.48 17.89
CA SER A 177 -6.35 -19.58 17.05
C SER A 177 -5.94 -20.31 15.77
N GLU A 178 -6.21 -19.71 14.63
CA GLU A 178 -5.78 -20.22 13.33
C GLU A 178 -4.38 -19.69 13.01
N LEU A 179 -3.52 -20.58 12.51
CA LEU A 179 -2.19 -20.19 11.99
C LEU A 179 -2.31 -19.71 10.56
N PHE A 180 -1.64 -18.62 10.24
CA PHE A 180 -1.47 -18.15 8.88
C PHE A 180 0.01 -17.85 8.60
N PHE A 181 0.40 -17.81 7.33
CA PHE A 181 1.77 -17.45 6.93
C PHE A 181 1.75 -16.12 6.18
N GLY A 182 2.45 -15.10 6.72
CA GLY A 182 2.40 -13.75 6.14
C GLY A 182 2.90 -12.65 7.07
N TYR A 183 2.09 -11.60 7.16
CA TYR A 183 2.42 -10.33 7.81
C TYR A 183 1.27 -9.83 8.67
N TYR A 184 1.56 -8.92 9.59
CA TYR A 184 0.56 -8.08 10.23
C TYR A 184 0.56 -6.70 9.56
N ALA A 185 -0.63 -6.25 9.15
CA ALA A 185 -0.87 -4.88 8.74
C ALA A 185 -1.52 -4.11 9.88
N SER A 186 -0.84 -3.11 10.39
CA SER A 186 -1.32 -2.25 11.47
C SER A 186 -1.76 -0.91 10.89
N ALA A 187 -2.93 -0.42 11.30
CA ALA A 187 -3.49 0.85 10.84
C ALA A 187 -3.93 1.73 12.01
N ALA A 188 -3.65 3.02 11.89
CA ALA A 188 -4.25 4.06 12.72
C ALA A 188 -5.36 4.74 11.90
N THR A 189 -6.60 4.63 12.34
CA THR A 189 -7.79 5.12 11.65
C THR A 189 -8.43 6.23 12.43
N MET A 190 -8.81 7.32 11.75
CA MET A 190 -9.53 8.42 12.34
C MET A 190 -10.91 7.96 12.82
N MET A 191 -11.27 8.35 14.03
CA MET A 191 -12.56 8.06 14.63
C MET A 191 -13.29 9.34 15.03
N ARG A 192 -14.59 9.23 15.17
CA ARG A 192 -15.42 10.26 15.80
C ARG A 192 -14.97 10.44 17.26
N GLU A 193 -14.87 11.69 17.69
CA GLU A 193 -14.75 12.03 19.11
C GLU A 193 -16.08 11.75 19.84
N GLU A 194 -16.00 11.54 21.15
CA GLU A 194 -17.17 11.10 21.96
C GLU A 194 -18.40 11.99 21.79
N HIS A 195 -18.20 13.30 21.67
CA HIS A 195 -19.25 14.29 21.47
C HIS A 195 -19.06 15.10 20.19
N GLY A 196 -18.16 14.64 19.29
CA GLY A 196 -17.87 15.32 18.04
C GLY A 196 -18.86 14.99 16.91
N PRO A 197 -18.81 15.73 15.81
CA PRO A 197 -19.59 15.42 14.62
C PRO A 197 -19.17 14.07 14.02
N PRO A 198 -20.03 13.41 13.24
CA PRO A 198 -19.66 12.21 12.53
C PRO A 198 -18.52 12.50 11.56
N VAL A 199 -17.48 11.64 11.58
CA VAL A 199 -16.35 11.69 10.67
C VAL A 199 -16.20 10.33 10.00
N PRO A 200 -15.77 10.27 8.73
CA PRO A 200 -15.50 9.00 8.07
C PRO A 200 -14.31 8.31 8.72
N GLU A 201 -14.35 6.98 8.80
CA GLU A 201 -13.24 6.15 9.25
C GLU A 201 -12.16 6.11 8.15
N LEU A 202 -11.19 7.03 8.22
CA LEU A 202 -10.11 7.14 7.26
C LEU A 202 -8.80 6.70 7.89
N ALA A 203 -8.08 5.80 7.23
CA ALA A 203 -6.75 5.43 7.66
C ALA A 203 -5.83 6.66 7.56
N ARG A 204 -5.15 6.97 8.66
CA ARG A 204 -4.18 8.08 8.76
C ARG A 204 -2.77 7.60 8.52
N ARG A 205 -2.49 6.37 8.88
CA ARG A 205 -1.21 5.74 8.69
C ARG A 205 -1.36 4.23 8.73
N MET A 206 -0.49 3.55 7.99
CA MET A 206 -0.41 2.10 7.98
C MET A 206 1.05 1.67 8.04
N THR A 207 1.28 0.50 8.61
CA THR A 207 2.55 -0.20 8.52
C THR A 207 2.31 -1.70 8.35
N VAL A 208 3.26 -2.37 7.71
CA VAL A 208 3.25 -3.83 7.56
C VAL A 208 4.53 -4.36 8.20
N CYS A 209 4.41 -5.37 9.03
CA CYS A 209 5.55 -6.03 9.62
C CYS A 209 5.42 -7.55 9.50
N SER A 210 6.56 -8.24 9.45
CA SER A 210 6.57 -9.70 9.52
C SER A 210 5.88 -10.19 10.79
N CYS A 211 5.19 -11.32 10.73
CA CYS A 211 4.62 -11.96 11.92
C CYS A 211 5.67 -12.40 12.96
N LEU A 212 6.95 -12.32 12.62
CA LEU A 212 8.06 -12.48 13.56
C LEU A 212 8.10 -11.36 14.61
N HIS A 213 7.52 -10.21 14.32
CA HIS A 213 7.53 -9.03 15.17
C HIS A 213 6.18 -8.82 15.85
N ASP A 214 6.23 -8.27 17.06
CA ASP A 214 5.02 -7.86 17.79
C ASP A 214 4.34 -6.68 17.04
N PRO A 215 3.10 -6.85 16.56
CA PRO A 215 2.39 -5.80 15.85
C PRO A 215 2.14 -4.54 16.71
N ALA A 216 2.06 -4.69 18.03
CA ALA A 216 1.91 -3.54 18.93
C ALA A 216 3.18 -2.66 18.93
N ARG A 217 4.37 -3.26 18.86
CA ARG A 217 5.63 -2.52 18.75
C ARG A 217 5.77 -1.83 17.40
N ALA A 218 5.28 -2.44 16.33
CA ALA A 218 5.27 -1.83 15.00
C ALA A 218 4.39 -0.57 14.91
N LEU A 219 3.41 -0.42 15.81
CA LEU A 219 2.56 0.77 15.89
C LEU A 219 3.24 1.98 16.55
N VAL A 220 4.25 1.80 17.38
CA VAL A 220 4.90 2.91 18.09
C VAL A 220 5.46 3.97 17.11
N PRO A 221 6.24 3.62 16.08
CA PRO A 221 6.71 4.59 15.09
C PRO A 221 5.55 5.27 14.34
N VAL A 222 4.48 4.52 14.04
CA VAL A 222 3.26 5.02 13.38
C VAL A 222 2.63 6.13 14.20
N LEU A 223 2.36 5.87 15.49
CA LEU A 223 1.76 6.84 16.40
C LEU A 223 2.66 8.04 16.65
N THR A 224 3.97 7.82 16.82
CA THR A 224 4.95 8.88 16.98
C THR A 224 4.95 9.84 15.79
N ALA A 225 4.92 9.32 14.58
CA ALA A 225 4.90 10.14 13.38
C ALA A 225 3.56 10.88 13.19
N ILE A 226 2.43 10.29 13.58
CA ILE A 226 1.13 10.98 13.59
C ILE A 226 1.18 12.16 14.58
N VAL A 227 1.68 11.93 15.79
CA VAL A 227 1.80 12.99 16.81
C VAL A 227 2.73 14.10 16.34
N ALA A 228 3.87 13.77 15.74
CA ALA A 228 4.80 14.75 15.21
C ALA A 228 4.19 15.63 14.10
N ARG A 229 3.31 15.04 13.26
CA ARG A 229 2.71 15.75 12.13
C ARG A 229 1.47 16.56 12.50
N HIS A 230 0.65 16.05 13.40
CA HIS A 230 -0.70 16.56 13.67
C HIS A 230 -0.92 17.01 15.13
N GLY A 231 0.08 16.90 16.00
CA GLY A 231 -0.02 17.22 17.41
C GLY A 231 -0.62 16.08 18.25
N LYS A 232 -1.25 16.42 19.37
CA LYS A 232 -1.76 15.43 20.33
C LYS A 232 -3.00 14.71 19.80
N PHE A 233 -2.98 13.39 19.83
CA PHE A 233 -4.11 12.52 19.54
C PHE A 233 -4.54 11.74 20.76
N ARG A 234 -5.85 11.42 20.84
CA ARG A 234 -6.40 10.46 21.80
C ARG A 234 -6.46 9.10 21.11
N CYS A 235 -5.65 8.15 21.56
CA CYS A 235 -5.66 6.79 21.05
C CYS A 235 -6.66 5.94 21.85
N ARG A 236 -7.61 5.30 21.16
CA ARG A 236 -8.47 4.26 21.74
C ARG A 236 -8.13 2.94 21.05
N ARG A 237 -7.85 1.90 21.83
CA ARG A 237 -7.80 0.54 21.32
C ARG A 237 -9.24 0.15 20.93
N ARG A 238 -9.44 -0.30 19.69
CA ARG A 238 -10.72 -0.87 19.28
C ARG A 238 -10.89 -2.15 20.10
N SER A 239 -11.70 -2.13 21.16
CA SER A 239 -12.14 -3.36 21.81
C SER A 239 -12.99 -4.09 20.77
N ARG A 240 -12.57 -5.27 20.35
CA ARG A 240 -13.48 -6.18 19.63
C ARG A 240 -14.68 -6.35 20.54
N SER A 241 -15.82 -5.81 20.16
CA SER A 241 -17.07 -6.15 20.80
C SER A 241 -17.30 -7.65 20.64
N PRO A 242 -17.77 -8.33 21.69
CA PRO A 242 -18.02 -9.75 21.68
C PRO A 242 -19.05 -10.13 20.60
#